data_eb722fde0dad0b7aaa4011507a76f396
#
_entry.id   eb722fde0dad0b7aaa4011507a76f396
#
_cell.length_a   1.000
_cell.length_b   1.000
_cell.length_c   1.000
_cell.angle_alpha   90.00
_cell.angle_beta   90.00
_cell.angle_gamma   90.00
#
_symmetry.space_group_name_H-M   'P 1'
#
loop_
_entity.id
_entity.type
_entity.pdbx_description
1 polymer ?
#
loop_
_entity_poly.entity_id
_entity_poly.type
_entity_poly.pdbx_seq_one_letter_code
_entity_poly.pdbx_strand_id
1 'polypeptide(L)'
;MNKHCLIVVDMQNDFIDGALGFEGAQSVIPHIEQKIRNARDLGYSVYFTMDTHDQAYLSKEEGKHLPVTHCVKGTKGHSLHPSIEALRHESDRVFIKHTFPSLDLGKTLEKEGFDSIELVGLVSNICVISNAIIAKAALPEARITVDVLATNGPDKTLHNKALDILENLHVQIKNRS
;
A
#
# COMPACT_ATOMS: atom_id res chain seq x y z
N MET A 1 24.39 -5.82 8.19
CA MET A 1 23.88 -5.33 6.87
C MET A 1 22.56 -4.64 7.12
N ASN A 2 22.35 -3.46 6.57
CA ASN A 2 21.08 -2.76 6.69
C ASN A 2 19.98 -3.53 5.98
N LYS A 3 18.86 -3.76 6.66
CA LYS A 3 17.69 -4.43 6.09
C LYS A 3 16.70 -3.41 5.54
N HIS A 4 16.28 -3.62 4.31
CA HIS A 4 15.34 -2.73 3.61
C HIS A 4 14.11 -3.49 3.14
N CYS A 5 12.94 -2.83 3.17
CA CYS A 5 11.69 -3.40 2.68
C CYS A 5 10.93 -2.39 1.82
N LEU A 6 10.45 -2.84 0.67
CA LEU A 6 9.45 -2.16 -0.14
C LEU A 6 8.08 -2.78 0.16
N ILE A 7 7.10 -1.98 0.52
CA ILE A 7 5.71 -2.41 0.75
C ILE A 7 4.82 -1.85 -0.35
N VAL A 8 4.25 -2.75 -1.14
CA VAL A 8 3.32 -2.44 -2.23
C VAL A 8 1.90 -2.58 -1.70
N VAL A 9 1.24 -1.43 -1.51
CA VAL A 9 -0.06 -1.35 -0.85
C VAL A 9 -1.19 -1.43 -1.88
N ASP A 10 -1.99 -2.49 -1.79
CA ASP A 10 -3.30 -2.64 -2.44
C ASP A 10 -3.34 -2.31 -3.94
N MET A 11 -2.35 -2.74 -4.69
CA MET A 11 -2.32 -2.53 -6.15
C MET A 11 -3.25 -3.53 -6.87
N GLN A 12 -4.52 -3.54 -6.44
CA GLN A 12 -5.59 -4.41 -6.91
C GLN A 12 -6.43 -3.73 -8.00
N ASN A 13 -7.05 -4.53 -8.88
CA ASN A 13 -7.81 -3.99 -10.00
C ASN A 13 -8.94 -3.05 -9.56
N ASP A 14 -9.64 -3.35 -8.44
CA ASP A 14 -10.74 -2.50 -7.98
C ASP A 14 -10.32 -1.08 -7.61
N PHE A 15 -9.08 -0.85 -7.20
CA PHE A 15 -8.55 0.48 -6.90
C PHE A 15 -7.95 1.21 -8.12
N ILE A 16 -7.76 0.49 -9.24
CA ILE A 16 -7.10 1.02 -10.43
C ILE A 16 -8.11 1.36 -11.52
N ASP A 17 -8.87 0.37 -11.98
CA ASP A 17 -9.86 0.49 -13.07
C ASP A 17 -11.19 -0.19 -12.75
N GLY A 18 -11.35 -0.75 -11.55
CA GLY A 18 -12.55 -1.44 -11.07
C GLY A 18 -13.47 -0.53 -10.24
N ALA A 19 -14.14 -1.14 -9.25
CA ALA A 19 -15.23 -0.52 -8.48
C ALA A 19 -14.88 0.80 -7.78
N LEU A 20 -13.64 0.97 -7.34
CA LEU A 20 -13.09 2.17 -6.70
C LEU A 20 -11.97 2.81 -7.54
N GLY A 21 -11.89 2.47 -8.83
CA GLY A 21 -10.95 3.07 -9.77
C GLY A 21 -11.19 4.57 -9.94
N PHE A 22 -10.13 5.34 -10.16
CA PHE A 22 -10.19 6.79 -10.31
C PHE A 22 -9.19 7.31 -11.34
N GLU A 23 -9.46 8.49 -11.86
CA GLU A 23 -8.55 9.16 -12.80
C GLU A 23 -7.16 9.37 -12.15
N GLY A 24 -6.11 8.89 -12.83
CA GLY A 24 -4.73 8.94 -12.33
C GLY A 24 -4.31 7.76 -11.45
N ALA A 25 -5.19 6.78 -11.15
CA ALA A 25 -4.78 5.57 -10.45
C ALA A 25 -3.73 4.77 -11.22
N GLN A 26 -3.85 4.71 -12.54
CA GLN A 26 -2.90 4.00 -13.41
C GLN A 26 -1.54 4.69 -13.51
N SER A 27 -1.45 5.98 -13.24
CA SER A 27 -0.20 6.74 -13.38
C SER A 27 0.90 6.29 -12.42
N VAL A 28 0.56 5.67 -11.30
CA VAL A 28 1.53 5.18 -10.32
C VAL A 28 2.16 3.84 -10.71
N ILE A 29 1.52 3.08 -11.60
CA ILE A 29 1.94 1.72 -11.96
C ILE A 29 3.39 1.68 -12.46
N PRO A 30 3.81 2.47 -13.47
CA PRO A 30 5.18 2.41 -13.97
C PRO A 30 6.23 2.72 -12.90
N HIS A 31 5.92 3.64 -11.99
CA HIS A 31 6.80 4.00 -10.88
C HIS A 31 6.92 2.85 -9.87
N ILE A 32 5.81 2.18 -9.56
CA ILE A 32 5.80 1.03 -8.65
C ILE A 32 6.55 -0.15 -9.27
N GLU A 33 6.33 -0.47 -10.54
CA GLU A 33 7.07 -1.50 -11.25
C GLU A 33 8.59 -1.26 -11.18
N GLN A 34 9.02 -0.02 -11.45
CA GLN A 34 10.43 0.32 -11.38
C GLN A 34 10.98 0.15 -9.95
N LYS A 35 10.21 0.53 -8.92
CA LYS A 35 10.63 0.35 -7.52
C LYS A 35 10.72 -1.13 -7.13
N ILE A 36 9.80 -1.97 -7.59
CA ILE A 36 9.87 -3.42 -7.35
C ILE A 36 11.15 -3.99 -7.99
N ARG A 37 11.43 -3.65 -9.26
CA ARG A 37 12.67 -4.11 -9.93
C ARG A 37 13.91 -3.64 -9.19
N ASN A 38 14.00 -2.36 -8.85
CA ASN A 38 15.12 -1.81 -8.10
C ASN A 38 15.30 -2.49 -6.73
N ALA A 39 14.21 -2.76 -6.01
CA ALA A 39 14.26 -3.46 -4.74
C ALA A 39 14.82 -4.88 -4.89
N ARG A 40 14.44 -5.60 -5.97
CA ARG A 40 14.97 -6.92 -6.30
C ARG A 40 16.49 -6.87 -6.59
N ASP A 41 16.91 -5.94 -7.44
CA ASP A 41 18.32 -5.79 -7.82
C ASP A 41 19.21 -5.48 -6.61
N LEU A 42 18.66 -4.77 -5.62
CA LEU A 42 19.34 -4.43 -4.37
C LEU A 42 19.19 -5.51 -3.27
N GLY A 43 18.48 -6.60 -3.52
CA GLY A 43 18.25 -7.66 -2.53
C GLY A 43 17.34 -7.26 -1.37
N TYR A 44 16.46 -6.26 -1.55
CA TYR A 44 15.50 -5.83 -0.55
C TYR A 44 14.32 -6.80 -0.45
N SER A 45 13.70 -6.86 0.72
CA SER A 45 12.40 -7.55 0.86
C SER A 45 11.31 -6.78 0.14
N VAL A 46 10.42 -7.49 -0.54
CA VAL A 46 9.23 -6.89 -1.15
C VAL A 46 8.00 -7.54 -0.55
N TYR A 47 7.13 -6.74 0.03
CA TYR A 47 5.89 -7.16 0.66
C TYR A 47 4.69 -6.54 -0.06
N PHE A 48 3.59 -7.26 -0.06
CA PHE A 48 2.33 -6.80 -0.65
C PHE A 48 1.24 -6.78 0.41
N THR A 49 0.34 -5.82 0.34
CA THR A 49 -0.94 -5.89 1.05
C THR A 49 -2.07 -6.06 0.07
N MET A 50 -3.12 -6.75 0.48
CA MET A 50 -4.33 -6.92 -0.32
C MET A 50 -5.55 -6.70 0.57
N ASP A 51 -6.33 -5.70 0.24
CA ASP A 51 -7.64 -5.50 0.82
C ASP A 51 -8.56 -6.64 0.43
N THR A 52 -9.32 -7.19 1.39
CA THR A 52 -10.05 -8.43 1.15
C THR A 52 -11.36 -8.45 1.89
N HIS A 53 -12.44 -8.44 1.14
CA HIS A 53 -13.81 -8.49 1.64
C HIS A 53 -14.54 -9.78 1.18
N ASP A 54 -15.71 -10.00 1.74
CA ASP A 54 -16.66 -11.04 1.34
C ASP A 54 -17.97 -10.42 0.86
N GLN A 55 -18.92 -11.27 0.46
CA GLN A 55 -20.22 -10.86 -0.04
C GLN A 55 -21.05 -10.06 0.99
N ALA A 56 -20.74 -10.16 2.27
CA ALA A 56 -21.43 -9.45 3.33
C ALA A 56 -20.89 -8.02 3.57
N TYR A 57 -19.97 -7.54 2.73
CA TYR A 57 -19.28 -6.25 2.89
C TYR A 57 -20.22 -5.08 3.26
N LEU A 58 -21.34 -4.92 2.55
CA LEU A 58 -22.29 -3.83 2.77
C LEU A 58 -22.95 -3.83 4.16
N SER A 59 -22.94 -4.98 4.85
CA SER A 59 -23.46 -5.08 6.22
C SER A 59 -22.40 -4.79 7.31
N LYS A 60 -21.13 -4.70 6.91
CA LYS A 60 -20.01 -4.43 7.82
C LYS A 60 -19.85 -2.93 8.06
N GLU A 61 -19.08 -2.59 9.08
CA GLU A 61 -18.91 -1.19 9.48
C GLU A 61 -18.34 -0.32 8.35
N GLU A 62 -17.34 -0.83 7.64
CA GLU A 62 -16.76 -0.12 6.50
C GLU A 62 -17.78 0.07 5.37
N GLY A 63 -18.55 -0.96 5.04
CA GLY A 63 -19.57 -0.90 3.99
C GLY A 63 -20.72 0.07 4.29
N LYS A 64 -20.97 0.41 5.56
CA LYS A 64 -21.94 1.45 5.92
C LYS A 64 -21.45 2.86 5.60
N HIS A 65 -20.13 3.08 5.65
CA HIS A 65 -19.50 4.36 5.35
C HIS A 65 -19.06 4.48 3.89
N LEU A 66 -18.70 3.37 3.24
CA LEU A 66 -18.33 3.27 1.83
C LEU A 66 -19.19 2.19 1.17
N PRO A 67 -20.43 2.51 0.72
CA PRO A 67 -21.37 1.50 0.21
C PRO A 67 -21.05 1.06 -1.24
N VAL A 68 -19.79 0.75 -1.50
CA VAL A 68 -19.29 0.25 -2.79
C VAL A 68 -18.58 -1.07 -2.54
N THR A 69 -19.22 -2.17 -2.95
CA THR A 69 -18.62 -3.50 -2.84
C THR A 69 -17.37 -3.58 -3.70
N HIS A 70 -16.25 -3.92 -3.11
CA HIS A 70 -14.94 -4.00 -3.77
C HIS A 70 -14.07 -5.08 -3.13
N CYS A 71 -12.99 -5.46 -3.80
CA CYS A 71 -11.98 -6.41 -3.35
C CYS A 71 -12.58 -7.69 -2.74
N VAL A 72 -13.69 -8.19 -3.32
CA VAL A 72 -14.31 -9.42 -2.86
C VAL A 72 -13.44 -10.61 -3.25
N LYS A 73 -13.08 -11.41 -2.27
CA LYS A 73 -12.18 -12.56 -2.44
C LYS A 73 -12.62 -13.46 -3.61
N GLY A 74 -11.67 -13.76 -4.49
CA GLY A 74 -11.90 -14.61 -5.67
C GLY A 74 -12.44 -13.91 -6.90
N THR A 75 -12.68 -12.59 -6.84
CA THR A 75 -13.06 -11.78 -8.01
C THR A 75 -11.85 -11.21 -8.74
N LYS A 76 -12.05 -10.80 -10.00
CA LYS A 76 -11.01 -10.05 -10.76
C LYS A 76 -10.63 -8.76 -10.04
N GLY A 77 -11.59 -8.06 -9.44
CA GLY A 77 -11.34 -6.82 -8.69
C GLY A 77 -10.39 -6.99 -7.51
N HIS A 78 -10.49 -8.13 -6.80
CA HIS A 78 -9.61 -8.48 -5.70
C HIS A 78 -8.18 -8.80 -6.15
N SER A 79 -7.97 -9.30 -7.37
CA SER A 79 -6.63 -9.65 -7.85
C SER A 79 -5.73 -8.42 -8.00
N LEU A 80 -4.42 -8.60 -7.79
CA LEU A 80 -3.44 -7.58 -8.12
C LEU A 80 -3.52 -7.23 -9.61
N HIS A 81 -3.17 -5.99 -9.94
CA HIS A 81 -3.05 -5.57 -11.34
C HIS A 81 -2.05 -6.46 -12.08
N PRO A 82 -2.34 -6.90 -13.31
CA PRO A 82 -1.52 -7.91 -14.01
C PRO A 82 -0.03 -7.58 -14.09
N SER A 83 0.33 -6.33 -14.31
CA SER A 83 1.74 -5.93 -14.38
C SER A 83 2.46 -5.96 -13.03
N ILE A 84 1.74 -5.75 -11.95
CA ILE A 84 2.27 -5.86 -10.58
C ILE A 84 2.37 -7.35 -10.19
N GLU A 85 1.34 -8.15 -10.47
CA GLU A 85 1.37 -9.61 -10.24
C GLU A 85 2.53 -10.28 -10.98
N ALA A 86 2.84 -9.84 -12.22
CA ALA A 86 3.97 -10.35 -13.00
C ALA A 86 5.34 -10.12 -12.36
N LEU A 87 5.44 -9.18 -11.43
CA LEU A 87 6.67 -8.86 -10.68
C LEU A 87 6.70 -9.48 -9.28
N ARG A 88 5.59 -10.10 -8.85
CA ARG A 88 5.53 -10.78 -7.56
C ARG A 88 6.21 -12.14 -7.63
N HIS A 89 7.04 -12.45 -6.65
CA HIS A 89 7.65 -13.75 -6.47
C HIS A 89 6.84 -14.60 -5.49
N GLU A 90 6.87 -15.91 -5.62
CA GLU A 90 6.21 -16.83 -4.68
C GLU A 90 6.72 -16.68 -3.24
N SER A 91 7.97 -16.28 -3.08
CA SER A 91 8.60 -16.04 -1.78
C SER A 91 8.19 -14.73 -1.13
N ASP A 92 7.50 -13.83 -1.83
CA ASP A 92 7.06 -12.55 -1.27
C ASP A 92 5.93 -12.75 -0.27
N ARG A 93 5.98 -11.98 0.81
CA ARG A 93 4.88 -11.99 1.77
C ARG A 93 3.72 -11.15 1.25
N VAL A 94 2.53 -11.72 1.32
CA VAL A 94 1.27 -11.05 1.01
C VAL A 94 0.44 -10.98 2.30
N PHE A 95 0.09 -9.76 2.71
CA PHE A 95 -0.72 -9.50 3.90
C PHE A 95 -2.15 -9.24 3.49
N ILE A 96 -3.03 -10.18 3.80
CA ILE A 96 -4.47 -10.02 3.64
C ILE A 96 -4.98 -9.14 4.77
N LYS A 97 -5.72 -8.09 4.45
CA LYS A 97 -6.30 -7.17 5.42
C LYS A 97 -7.80 -7.01 5.16
N HIS A 98 -8.54 -6.74 6.22
CA HIS A 98 -10.00 -6.62 6.18
C HIS A 98 -10.46 -5.20 6.52
N THR A 99 -9.53 -4.27 6.54
CA THR A 99 -9.68 -2.83 6.71
C THR A 99 -8.40 -2.14 6.26
N PHE A 100 -8.25 -0.85 6.47
CA PHE A 100 -7.19 0.00 5.93
C PHE A 100 -5.76 -0.40 6.34
N PRO A 101 -5.41 -0.54 7.65
CA PRO A 101 -4.09 -1.03 8.06
C PRO A 101 -4.06 -2.56 8.23
N SER A 102 -2.85 -3.12 8.25
CA SER A 102 -2.61 -4.52 8.57
C SER A 102 -1.83 -4.68 9.87
N LEU A 103 -2.46 -5.25 10.90
CA LEU A 103 -1.76 -5.58 12.16
C LEU A 103 -0.71 -6.68 11.96
N ASP A 104 -0.96 -7.64 11.06
CA ASP A 104 -0.02 -8.73 10.79
C ASP A 104 1.22 -8.22 10.04
N LEU A 105 1.06 -7.21 9.17
CA LEU A 105 2.19 -6.47 8.62
C LEU A 105 3.01 -5.83 9.75
N GLY A 106 2.37 -5.09 10.66
CA GLY A 106 3.06 -4.45 11.77
C GLY A 106 3.86 -5.42 12.64
N LYS A 107 3.24 -6.52 13.08
CA LYS A 107 3.91 -7.58 13.85
C LYS A 107 5.09 -8.21 13.10
N THR A 108 4.93 -8.38 11.79
CA THR A 108 6.01 -8.92 10.95
C THR A 108 7.17 -7.93 10.84
N LEU A 109 6.88 -6.65 10.63
CA LEU A 109 7.91 -5.60 10.57
C LEU A 109 8.69 -5.51 11.88
N GLU A 110 7.99 -5.50 13.03
CA GLU A 110 8.61 -5.50 14.35
C GLU A 110 9.55 -6.70 14.54
N LYS A 111 9.11 -7.90 14.17
CA LYS A 111 9.91 -9.12 14.26
C LYS A 111 11.13 -9.12 13.35
N GLU A 112 10.98 -8.65 12.12
CA GLU A 112 12.04 -8.66 11.11
C GLU A 112 13.10 -7.57 11.36
N GLY A 113 12.73 -6.43 11.92
CA GLY A 113 13.64 -5.36 12.29
C GLY A 113 14.31 -4.71 11.08
N PHE A 114 13.54 -4.03 10.21
CA PHE A 114 14.07 -3.29 9.07
C PHE A 114 14.63 -1.93 9.49
N ASP A 115 15.74 -1.53 8.88
CA ASP A 115 16.35 -0.20 9.06
C ASP A 115 15.66 0.87 8.20
N SER A 116 15.06 0.46 7.08
CA SER A 116 14.24 1.35 6.27
C SER A 116 13.10 0.63 5.56
N ILE A 117 12.00 1.35 5.41
CA ILE A 117 10.79 0.91 4.72
C ILE A 117 10.39 1.98 3.73
N GLU A 118 10.07 1.59 2.51
CA GLU A 118 9.39 2.43 1.54
C GLU A 118 8.00 1.87 1.27
N LEU A 119 6.96 2.72 1.36
CA LEU A 119 5.59 2.37 1.01
C LEU A 119 5.21 3.03 -0.31
N VAL A 120 4.56 2.25 -1.17
CA VAL A 120 4.01 2.66 -2.46
C VAL A 120 2.62 2.06 -2.62
N GLY A 121 1.81 2.56 -3.54
CA GLY A 121 0.49 1.99 -3.84
C GLY A 121 -0.68 2.91 -3.58
N LEU A 122 -1.85 2.35 -3.38
CA LEU A 122 -3.14 3.05 -3.33
C LEU A 122 -3.94 2.72 -2.05
N VAL A 123 -4.78 3.64 -1.57
CA VAL A 123 -4.76 5.05 -1.90
C VAL A 123 -4.01 5.80 -0.80
N SER A 124 -3.34 6.89 -1.17
CA SER A 124 -2.45 7.66 -0.29
C SER A 124 -3.05 8.06 1.05
N ASN A 125 -4.29 8.53 1.03
CA ASN A 125 -4.99 9.10 2.19
C ASN A 125 -5.78 8.07 3.02
N ILE A 126 -5.71 6.78 2.69
CA ILE A 126 -6.38 5.71 3.42
C ILE A 126 -5.40 4.57 3.71
N CYS A 127 -5.20 3.64 2.77
CA CYS A 127 -4.41 2.43 3.02
C CYS A 127 -2.92 2.72 3.14
N VAL A 128 -2.36 3.63 2.34
CA VAL A 128 -0.92 3.95 2.39
C VAL A 128 -0.57 4.65 3.71
N ILE A 129 -1.28 5.73 4.08
CA ILE A 129 -1.04 6.43 5.35
C ILE A 129 -1.26 5.50 6.55
N SER A 130 -2.31 4.67 6.54
CA SER A 130 -2.61 3.75 7.64
C SER A 130 -1.49 2.72 7.85
N ASN A 131 -0.96 2.14 6.78
CA ASN A 131 0.15 1.19 6.87
C ASN A 131 1.50 1.87 7.16
N ALA A 132 1.69 3.13 6.75
CA ALA A 132 2.88 3.91 7.13
C ALA A 132 2.90 4.19 8.64
N ILE A 133 1.74 4.49 9.25
CA ILE A 133 1.60 4.66 10.70
C ILE A 133 1.88 3.33 11.43
N ILE A 134 1.36 2.22 10.93
CA ILE A 134 1.66 0.88 11.46
C ILE A 134 3.16 0.56 11.37
N ALA A 135 3.79 0.86 10.25
CA ALA A 135 5.23 0.66 10.08
C ALA A 135 6.04 1.54 11.07
N LYS A 136 5.63 2.79 11.28
CA LYS A 136 6.25 3.70 12.25
C LYS A 136 6.07 3.21 13.69
N ALA A 137 4.91 2.66 14.02
CA ALA A 137 4.65 2.09 15.34
C ALA A 137 5.48 0.83 15.60
N ALA A 138 5.61 -0.04 14.58
CA ALA A 138 6.38 -1.29 14.66
C ALA A 138 7.89 -1.04 14.72
N LEU A 139 8.39 -0.03 14.03
CA LEU A 139 9.81 0.28 13.87
C LEU A 139 10.06 1.78 14.07
N PRO A 140 10.04 2.29 15.31
CA PRO A 140 10.14 3.72 15.59
C PRO A 140 11.46 4.35 15.11
N GLU A 141 12.54 3.59 15.07
CA GLU A 141 13.87 4.05 14.65
C GLU A 141 14.12 3.85 13.14
N ALA A 142 13.28 3.09 12.44
CA ALA A 142 13.43 2.89 11.01
C ALA A 142 13.10 4.15 10.22
N ARG A 143 13.81 4.34 9.11
CA ARG A 143 13.47 5.38 8.14
C ARG A 143 12.27 4.92 7.30
N ILE A 144 11.13 5.57 7.49
CA ILE A 144 9.93 5.32 6.71
C ILE A 144 9.83 6.35 5.58
N THR A 145 9.53 5.91 4.38
CA THR A 145 9.48 6.76 3.18
C THR A 145 8.21 6.48 2.39
N VAL A 146 7.60 7.52 1.84
CA VAL A 146 6.54 7.45 0.82
C VAL A 146 6.96 8.29 -0.38
N ASP A 147 6.78 7.76 -1.60
CA ASP A 147 7.12 8.47 -2.83
C ASP A 147 5.85 8.96 -3.53
N VAL A 148 5.73 10.27 -3.72
CA VAL A 148 4.56 10.92 -4.34
C VAL A 148 4.29 10.40 -5.75
N LEU A 149 5.33 10.03 -6.51
CA LEU A 149 5.16 9.47 -7.86
C LEU A 149 4.58 8.05 -7.87
N ALA A 150 4.68 7.35 -6.72
CA ALA A 150 4.27 5.96 -6.58
C ALA A 150 3.06 5.79 -5.64
N THR A 151 2.34 6.86 -5.35
CA THR A 151 1.07 6.84 -4.62
C THR A 151 0.13 7.93 -5.13
N ASN A 152 -1.17 7.73 -5.04
CA ASN A 152 -2.18 8.71 -5.45
C ASN A 152 -3.48 8.49 -4.68
N GLY A 153 -4.45 9.38 -4.86
CA GLY A 153 -5.80 9.28 -4.32
C GLY A 153 -6.80 10.03 -5.20
N PRO A 154 -8.09 9.68 -5.14
CA PRO A 154 -9.14 10.28 -5.97
C PRO A 154 -9.37 11.77 -5.65
N ASP A 155 -9.12 12.18 -4.41
CA ASP A 155 -9.23 13.56 -3.97
C ASP A 155 -7.82 14.14 -3.73
N LYS A 156 -7.44 15.10 -4.57
CA LYS A 156 -6.13 15.78 -4.48
C LYS A 156 -5.92 16.50 -3.16
N THR A 157 -6.97 17.04 -2.57
CA THR A 157 -6.89 17.73 -1.27
C THR A 157 -6.58 16.74 -0.15
N LEU A 158 -7.29 15.61 -0.14
CA LEU A 158 -7.03 14.54 0.84
C LEU A 158 -5.68 13.87 0.62
N HIS A 159 -5.28 13.67 -0.62
CA HIS A 159 -3.94 13.19 -0.97
C HIS A 159 -2.85 14.09 -0.35
N ASN A 160 -2.91 15.41 -0.60
CA ASN A 160 -1.92 16.34 -0.08
C ASN A 160 -1.94 16.41 1.45
N LYS A 161 -3.13 16.43 2.08
CA LYS A 161 -3.25 16.39 3.54
C LYS A 161 -2.65 15.12 4.15
N ALA A 162 -2.80 13.96 3.49
CA ALA A 162 -2.19 12.73 3.95
C ALA A 162 -0.65 12.82 3.91
N LEU A 163 -0.10 13.40 2.87
CA LEU A 163 1.36 13.63 2.77
C LEU A 163 1.84 14.60 3.84
N ASP A 164 1.10 15.70 4.11
CA ASP A 164 1.40 16.66 5.19
C ASP A 164 1.42 15.98 6.56
N ILE A 165 0.43 15.13 6.84
CA ILE A 165 0.34 14.37 8.09
C ILE A 165 1.51 13.39 8.21
N LEU A 166 1.82 12.64 7.16
CA LEU A 166 2.94 11.71 7.15
C LEU A 166 4.27 12.42 7.41
N GLU A 167 4.50 13.56 6.78
CA GLU A 167 5.71 14.36 6.99
C GLU A 167 5.81 14.85 8.44
N ASN A 168 4.70 15.29 9.03
CA ASN A 168 4.63 15.68 10.44
C ASN A 168 4.85 14.49 11.40
N LEU A 169 4.58 13.25 10.96
CA LEU A 169 4.88 12.02 11.67
C LEU A 169 6.30 11.49 11.39
N HIS A 170 7.16 12.31 10.80
CA HIS A 170 8.55 12.00 10.46
C HIS A 170 8.71 10.89 9.41
N VAL A 171 7.72 10.73 8.53
CA VAL A 171 7.84 9.93 7.31
C VAL A 171 8.46 10.80 6.23
N GLN A 172 9.49 10.32 5.56
CA GLN A 172 10.11 11.04 4.46
C GLN A 172 9.23 11.01 3.21
N ILE A 173 8.89 12.15 2.67
CA ILE A 173 8.13 12.26 1.43
C ILE A 173 9.11 12.56 0.28
N LYS A 174 9.27 11.60 -0.64
CA LYS A 174 10.12 11.76 -1.83
C LYS A 174 9.33 12.38 -2.98
N ASN A 175 10.07 13.10 -3.87
CA ASN A 175 9.54 13.68 -5.11
C ASN A 175 8.36 14.63 -4.90
N ARG A 176 8.25 15.23 -3.72
CA ARG A 176 7.30 16.28 -3.43
C ARG A 176 7.87 17.60 -3.93
N SER A 177 7.19 18.22 -4.93
CA SER A 177 7.51 19.55 -5.47
C SER A 177 6.90 20.66 -4.62
#